data_234cd5d44063f315830a75871aaa0c45
#
_entry.id   234cd5d44063f315830a75871aaa0c45
#
_cell.length_a   1.000
_cell.length_b   1.000
_cell.length_c   1.000
_cell.angle_alpha   90.00
_cell.angle_beta   90.00
_cell.angle_gamma   90.00
#
_symmetry.space_group_name_H-M   'P 1'
#
loop_
_entity.id
_entity.type
_entity.pdbx_description
1 polymer ?
#
loop_
_entity_poly.entity_id
_entity_poly.type
_entity_poly.pdbx_seq_one_letter_code
_entity_poly.pdbx_strand_id
1 'polypeptide(L)'
;TALDVDYIDIFHLHAPRCGTDFATERAGALKCLLDHKEQGLIKAVGISTHTIAAVKAAAQRDDIDVIYPIINFKGLGILDGTAEEMAQAIAEAAQKGKGLYAMKVFGGGNLLDQKERALEFVFNIPGLDVISIGMVHEREVEMNLRLLAGERVAPDSPYYVPLEEKELFISRFCTACGNCVDTCPNHALEIVEDRAQVDKDSCLLCGYCSPVCPQFAIRLV
;
A
#
# COMPACT_ATOMS: atom_id res chain seq x y z
N THR A 1 -17.51 17.28 13.56
CA THR A 1 -17.08 16.40 12.46
C THR A 1 -16.96 14.97 12.97
N ALA A 2 -17.06 13.97 12.07
CA ALA A 2 -16.96 12.56 12.47
C ALA A 2 -15.58 12.19 13.07
N LEU A 3 -14.54 12.95 12.75
CA LEU A 3 -13.17 12.74 13.25
C LEU A 3 -12.83 13.60 14.47
N ASP A 4 -13.70 14.53 14.84
CA ASP A 4 -13.51 15.48 15.95
C ASP A 4 -12.16 16.24 15.89
N VAL A 5 -11.80 16.68 14.69
CA VAL A 5 -10.60 17.47 14.41
C VAL A 5 -10.96 18.72 13.60
N ASP A 6 -10.18 19.79 13.74
CA ASP A 6 -10.39 21.05 13.02
C ASP A 6 -9.91 20.95 11.56
N TYR A 7 -8.88 20.17 11.29
CA TYR A 7 -8.30 19.98 9.96
C TYR A 7 -7.67 18.58 9.83
N ILE A 8 -7.39 18.19 8.60
CA ILE A 8 -6.66 16.97 8.26
C ILE A 8 -5.27 17.35 7.73
N ASP A 9 -4.21 16.80 8.30
CA ASP A 9 -2.86 17.16 7.87
C ASP A 9 -2.57 16.69 6.45
N ILE A 10 -2.86 15.42 6.12
CA ILE A 10 -2.65 14.86 4.79
C ILE A 10 -3.89 14.09 4.37
N PHE A 11 -4.44 14.39 3.20
CA PHE A 11 -5.51 13.61 2.58
C PHE A 11 -5.07 13.06 1.23
N HIS A 12 -5.21 11.75 1.03
CA HIS A 12 -4.79 11.08 -0.19
C HIS A 12 -5.94 10.82 -1.17
N LEU A 13 -5.71 11.18 -2.43
CA LEU A 13 -6.42 10.60 -3.55
C LEU A 13 -5.96 9.16 -3.74
N HIS A 14 -6.83 8.18 -3.52
CA HIS A 14 -6.48 6.77 -3.73
C HIS A 14 -6.63 6.40 -5.21
N ALA A 15 -5.51 6.17 -5.88
CA ALA A 15 -5.42 5.90 -7.31
C ALA A 15 -4.47 4.72 -7.61
N PRO A 16 -4.75 3.50 -7.06
CA PRO A 16 -3.79 2.39 -7.08
C PRO A 16 -3.49 1.87 -8.49
N ARG A 17 -4.44 2.02 -9.43
CA ARG A 17 -4.32 1.50 -10.80
C ARG A 17 -4.22 2.58 -11.86
N CYS A 18 -4.33 3.85 -11.47
CA CYS A 18 -4.18 4.95 -12.42
C CYS A 18 -2.73 5.08 -12.84
N GLY A 19 -2.51 5.43 -14.11
CA GLY A 19 -1.21 5.77 -14.66
C GLY A 19 -0.94 7.28 -14.57
N THR A 20 -0.39 7.84 -15.64
CA THR A 20 -0.13 9.28 -15.78
C THR A 20 -1.39 10.13 -15.69
N ASP A 21 -2.55 9.55 -16.02
CA ASP A 21 -3.83 10.25 -16.17
C ASP A 21 -4.67 10.27 -14.90
N PHE A 22 -4.11 9.90 -13.74
CA PHE A 22 -4.82 9.82 -12.47
C PHE A 22 -5.60 11.10 -12.14
N ALA A 23 -5.04 12.27 -12.48
CA ALA A 23 -5.65 13.56 -12.22
C ALA A 23 -6.90 13.82 -13.08
N THR A 24 -6.94 13.26 -14.29
CA THR A 24 -8.10 13.32 -15.19
C THR A 24 -9.12 12.26 -14.82
N GLU A 25 -8.70 11.03 -14.59
CA GLU A 25 -9.57 9.92 -14.20
C GLU A 25 -10.27 10.18 -12.86
N ARG A 26 -9.63 10.91 -11.97
CA ARG A 26 -10.12 11.26 -10.63
C ARG A 26 -10.36 12.76 -10.44
N ALA A 27 -10.60 13.49 -11.54
CA ALA A 27 -10.68 14.96 -11.54
C ALA A 27 -11.65 15.55 -10.51
N GLY A 28 -12.84 14.96 -10.38
CA GLY A 28 -13.83 15.44 -9.40
C GLY A 28 -13.37 15.28 -7.95
N ALA A 29 -12.76 14.13 -7.63
CA ALA A 29 -12.22 13.88 -6.29
C ALA A 29 -11.01 14.78 -6.00
N LEU A 30 -10.08 14.90 -6.95
CA LEU A 30 -8.93 15.77 -6.81
C LEU A 30 -9.36 17.24 -6.60
N LYS A 31 -10.29 17.74 -7.43
CA LYS A 31 -10.83 19.08 -7.26
C LYS A 31 -11.44 19.30 -5.87
N CYS A 32 -12.22 18.35 -5.38
CA CYS A 32 -12.81 18.42 -4.04
C CYS A 32 -11.73 18.54 -2.95
N LEU A 33 -10.64 17.75 -3.05
CA LEU A 33 -9.54 17.83 -2.09
C LEU A 33 -8.83 19.19 -2.13
N LEU A 34 -8.58 19.72 -3.33
CA LEU A 34 -7.95 21.04 -3.51
C LEU A 34 -8.83 22.16 -2.98
N ASP A 35 -10.14 22.14 -3.24
CA ASP A 35 -11.10 23.13 -2.70
C ASP A 35 -11.09 23.11 -1.16
N HIS A 36 -10.97 21.93 -0.52
CA HIS A 36 -10.87 21.82 0.94
C HIS A 36 -9.49 22.26 1.47
N LYS A 37 -8.44 22.08 0.69
CA LYS A 37 -7.10 22.61 1.02
C LYS A 37 -7.12 24.14 1.02
N GLU A 38 -7.73 24.77 0.03
CA GLU A 38 -7.89 26.23 -0.03
C GLU A 38 -8.71 26.78 1.17
N GLN A 39 -9.67 26.01 1.68
CA GLN A 39 -10.45 26.32 2.86
C GLN A 39 -9.71 26.08 4.19
N GLY A 40 -8.49 25.54 4.16
CA GLY A 40 -7.70 25.22 5.34
C GLY A 40 -8.15 23.94 6.09
N LEU A 41 -9.10 23.18 5.53
CA LEU A 41 -9.59 21.92 6.12
C LEU A 41 -8.65 20.74 5.84
N ILE A 42 -7.82 20.86 4.81
CA ILE A 42 -6.74 19.91 4.47
C ILE A 42 -5.46 20.73 4.34
N LYS A 43 -4.36 20.30 4.98
CA LYS A 43 -3.05 20.97 4.86
C LYS A 43 -2.29 20.54 3.63
N ALA A 44 -2.28 19.24 3.34
CA ALA A 44 -1.56 18.65 2.21
C ALA A 44 -2.44 17.65 1.46
N VAL A 45 -2.45 17.74 0.13
CA VAL A 45 -3.10 16.78 -0.75
C VAL A 45 -2.06 15.80 -1.28
N GLY A 46 -2.33 14.52 -1.13
CA GLY A 46 -1.45 13.46 -1.60
C GLY A 46 -2.12 12.51 -2.59
N ILE A 47 -1.30 11.60 -3.12
CA ILE A 47 -1.76 10.45 -3.90
C ILE A 47 -1.21 9.16 -3.31
N SER A 48 -2.05 8.12 -3.21
CA SER A 48 -1.60 6.76 -2.94
C SER A 48 -1.74 5.91 -4.20
N THR A 49 -0.66 5.22 -4.59
CA THR A 49 -0.60 4.53 -5.89
C THR A 49 0.27 3.28 -5.88
N HIS A 50 -0.01 2.38 -6.83
CA HIS A 50 0.76 1.16 -7.11
C HIS A 50 1.52 1.24 -8.45
N THR A 51 1.49 2.39 -9.13
CA THR A 51 2.13 2.57 -10.44
C THR A 51 3.26 3.58 -10.40
N ILE A 52 4.35 3.26 -11.06
CA ILE A 52 5.51 4.14 -11.26
C ILE A 52 5.10 5.36 -12.08
N ALA A 53 4.26 5.14 -13.09
CA ALA A 53 3.76 6.20 -13.96
C ALA A 53 3.03 7.30 -13.17
N ALA A 54 2.18 6.92 -12.19
CA ALA A 54 1.48 7.89 -11.34
C ALA A 54 2.43 8.60 -10.36
N VAL A 55 3.45 7.92 -9.82
CA VAL A 55 4.49 8.55 -8.99
C VAL A 55 5.21 9.65 -9.78
N LYS A 56 5.68 9.32 -11.00
CA LYS A 56 6.37 10.28 -11.87
C LYS A 56 5.48 11.46 -12.28
N ALA A 57 4.21 11.19 -12.60
CA ALA A 57 3.25 12.23 -12.96
C ALA A 57 2.94 13.15 -11.76
N ALA A 58 2.71 12.59 -10.58
CA ALA A 58 2.45 13.35 -9.36
C ALA A 58 3.65 14.21 -8.96
N ALA A 59 4.87 13.72 -9.16
CA ALA A 59 6.10 14.48 -8.90
C ALA A 59 6.24 15.77 -9.75
N GLN A 60 5.55 15.85 -10.89
CA GLN A 60 5.55 17.04 -11.75
C GLN A 60 4.45 18.05 -11.40
N ARG A 61 3.55 17.76 -10.49
CA ARG A 61 2.38 18.58 -10.20
C ARG A 61 2.59 19.40 -8.94
N ASP A 62 2.34 20.71 -9.01
CA ASP A 62 2.46 21.61 -7.87
C ASP A 62 1.29 21.47 -6.87
N ASP A 63 0.16 20.91 -7.31
CA ASP A 63 -1.03 20.69 -6.49
C ASP A 63 -1.04 19.34 -5.73
N ILE A 64 -0.02 18.51 -5.90
CA ILE A 64 0.23 17.30 -5.12
C ILE A 64 1.44 17.53 -4.21
N ASP A 65 1.22 17.48 -2.91
CA ASP A 65 2.25 17.71 -1.89
C ASP A 65 2.95 16.42 -1.48
N VAL A 66 2.21 15.31 -1.40
CA VAL A 66 2.68 14.04 -0.82
C VAL A 66 2.38 12.87 -1.76
N ILE A 67 3.33 11.96 -1.87
CA ILE A 67 3.15 10.73 -2.64
C ILE A 67 3.36 9.53 -1.71
N TYR A 68 2.42 8.58 -1.77
CA TYR A 68 2.37 7.37 -0.96
C TYR A 68 2.41 6.13 -1.88
N PRO A 69 3.59 5.76 -2.38
CA PRO A 69 3.76 4.63 -3.28
C PRO A 69 3.83 3.30 -2.56
N ILE A 70 3.50 2.23 -3.29
CA ILE A 70 3.86 0.87 -2.90
C ILE A 70 5.34 0.65 -3.16
N ILE A 71 6.05 0.02 -2.21
CA ILE A 71 7.44 -0.39 -2.42
C ILE A 71 7.83 -1.54 -1.50
N ASN A 72 8.50 -2.53 -2.04
CA ASN A 72 9.19 -3.60 -1.33
C ASN A 72 10.27 -4.20 -2.25
N PHE A 73 11.24 -4.89 -1.69
CA PHE A 73 12.41 -5.38 -2.44
C PHE A 73 12.11 -6.46 -3.49
N LYS A 74 10.93 -7.07 -3.46
CA LYS A 74 10.47 -8.02 -4.50
C LYS A 74 9.59 -7.37 -5.58
N GLY A 75 9.23 -6.09 -5.43
CA GLY A 75 8.33 -5.41 -6.35
C GLY A 75 6.89 -5.91 -6.29
N LEU A 76 6.50 -6.66 -5.25
CA LEU A 76 5.15 -7.19 -5.11
C LEU A 76 4.13 -6.05 -5.08
N GLY A 77 3.18 -6.10 -6.01
CA GLY A 77 2.09 -5.13 -6.14
C GLY A 77 2.43 -3.86 -6.93
N ILE A 78 3.64 -3.71 -7.45
CA ILE A 78 3.97 -2.71 -8.46
C ILE A 78 3.38 -3.20 -9.79
N LEU A 79 2.59 -2.35 -10.46
CA LEU A 79 1.78 -2.77 -11.61
C LEU A 79 2.44 -2.51 -12.97
N ASP A 80 3.46 -1.66 -13.02
CA ASP A 80 4.03 -1.15 -14.29
C ASP A 80 5.57 -1.08 -14.30
N GLY A 81 6.22 -1.92 -13.50
CA GLY A 81 7.68 -2.00 -13.49
C GLY A 81 8.25 -2.77 -12.29
N THR A 82 9.51 -2.51 -11.99
CA THR A 82 10.29 -3.22 -10.95
C THR A 82 10.40 -2.42 -9.64
N ALA A 83 10.92 -3.08 -8.60
CA ALA A 83 11.22 -2.44 -7.32
C ALA A 83 12.27 -1.32 -7.48
N GLU A 84 13.28 -1.55 -8.31
CA GLU A 84 14.36 -0.60 -8.59
C GLU A 84 13.84 0.64 -9.32
N GLU A 85 12.97 0.45 -10.32
CA GLU A 85 12.35 1.55 -11.06
C GLU A 85 11.42 2.39 -10.16
N MET A 86 10.68 1.75 -9.25
CA MET A 86 9.86 2.45 -8.27
C MET A 86 10.75 3.21 -7.27
N ALA A 87 11.82 2.60 -6.77
CA ALA A 87 12.77 3.27 -5.88
C ALA A 87 13.41 4.49 -6.54
N GLN A 88 13.76 4.40 -7.83
CA GLN A 88 14.25 5.53 -8.60
C GLN A 88 13.20 6.64 -8.71
N ALA A 89 11.94 6.30 -9.03
CA ALA A 89 10.87 7.29 -9.15
C ALA A 89 10.58 7.99 -7.80
N ILE A 90 10.69 7.27 -6.67
CA ILE A 90 10.60 7.84 -5.32
C ILE A 90 11.73 8.86 -5.09
N ALA A 91 12.99 8.48 -5.38
CA ALA A 91 14.13 9.37 -5.22
C ALA A 91 14.03 10.63 -6.10
N GLU A 92 13.56 10.49 -7.33
CA GLU A 92 13.31 11.62 -8.23
C GLU A 92 12.19 12.55 -7.71
N ALA A 93 11.13 11.99 -7.12
CA ALA A 93 10.05 12.76 -6.51
C ALA A 93 10.53 13.53 -5.26
N ALA A 94 11.40 12.91 -4.44
CA ALA A 94 12.03 13.58 -3.31
C ALA A 94 12.85 14.80 -3.74
N GLN A 95 13.64 14.69 -4.80
CA GLN A 95 14.42 15.79 -5.35
C GLN A 95 13.55 16.97 -5.83
N LYS A 96 12.28 16.71 -6.12
CA LYS A 96 11.28 17.73 -6.48
C LYS A 96 10.54 18.32 -5.27
N GLY A 97 10.96 17.97 -4.06
CA GLY A 97 10.40 18.49 -2.81
C GLY A 97 9.06 17.86 -2.41
N LYS A 98 8.72 16.68 -2.94
CA LYS A 98 7.52 15.96 -2.51
C LYS A 98 7.75 15.28 -1.17
N GLY A 99 6.74 15.34 -0.28
CA GLY A 99 6.69 14.48 0.90
C GLY A 99 6.50 13.03 0.49
N LEU A 100 7.29 12.12 1.06
CA LEU A 100 7.27 10.71 0.67
C LEU A 100 7.18 9.81 1.89
N TYR A 101 6.23 8.89 1.85
CA TYR A 101 6.21 7.74 2.76
C TYR A 101 5.65 6.53 2.01
N ALA A 102 6.03 5.31 2.44
CA ALA A 102 5.79 4.11 1.64
C ALA A 102 4.82 3.14 2.30
N MET A 103 4.08 2.40 1.46
CA MET A 103 3.23 1.30 1.89
C MET A 103 3.74 -0.06 1.42
N LYS A 104 3.21 -1.12 2.04
CA LYS A 104 3.43 -2.52 1.65
C LYS A 104 4.89 -2.96 1.69
N VAL A 105 5.68 -2.39 2.57
CA VAL A 105 7.11 -2.72 2.77
C VAL A 105 7.31 -4.20 3.01
N PHE A 106 6.40 -4.85 3.72
CA PHE A 106 6.39 -6.30 3.94
C PHE A 106 5.54 -7.08 2.93
N GLY A 107 5.23 -6.49 1.75
CA GLY A 107 4.48 -7.18 0.70
C GLY A 107 3.11 -7.70 1.13
N GLY A 108 2.41 -6.96 2.03
CA GLY A 108 1.14 -7.41 2.60
C GLY A 108 1.26 -8.60 3.57
N GLY A 109 2.46 -8.89 4.06
CA GLY A 109 2.76 -10.01 4.94
C GLY A 109 3.66 -11.08 4.30
N ASN A 110 3.77 -11.12 2.97
CA ASN A 110 4.55 -12.13 2.23
C ASN A 110 6.07 -12.04 2.45
N LEU A 111 6.57 -10.98 3.09
CA LEU A 111 7.99 -10.75 3.34
C LEU A 111 8.32 -10.67 4.83
N LEU A 112 7.44 -11.16 5.68
CA LEU A 112 7.64 -11.11 7.13
C LEU A 112 8.75 -12.04 7.62
N ASP A 113 9.11 -13.05 6.86
CA ASP A 113 10.27 -13.91 7.07
C ASP A 113 11.61 -13.22 6.76
N GLN A 114 11.57 -12.07 6.04
CA GLN A 114 12.73 -11.29 5.61
C GLN A 114 12.63 -9.82 6.05
N LYS A 115 12.13 -9.58 7.27
CA LYS A 115 11.83 -8.24 7.80
C LYS A 115 13.03 -7.29 7.73
N GLU A 116 14.21 -7.75 8.19
CA GLU A 116 15.42 -6.92 8.18
C GLU A 116 15.77 -6.49 6.76
N ARG A 117 15.77 -7.41 5.80
CA ARG A 117 16.04 -7.11 4.39
C ARG A 117 15.02 -6.15 3.79
N ALA A 118 13.75 -6.32 4.14
CA ALA A 118 12.67 -5.46 3.64
C ALA A 118 12.83 -4.02 4.16
N LEU A 119 13.18 -3.85 5.43
CA LEU A 119 13.44 -2.54 6.03
C LEU A 119 14.73 -1.92 5.47
N GLU A 120 15.82 -2.68 5.40
CA GLU A 120 17.08 -2.21 4.81
C GLU A 120 16.89 -1.69 3.39
N PHE A 121 16.14 -2.42 2.55
CA PHE A 121 15.87 -1.99 1.18
C PHE A 121 15.16 -0.63 1.14
N VAL A 122 14.09 -0.43 1.91
CA VAL A 122 13.31 0.82 1.82
C VAL A 122 14.03 2.00 2.45
N PHE A 123 14.79 1.79 3.53
CA PHE A 123 15.55 2.87 4.17
C PHE A 123 16.80 3.30 3.39
N ASN A 124 17.25 2.51 2.43
CA ASN A 124 18.30 2.89 1.49
C ASN A 124 17.77 3.70 0.28
N ILE A 125 16.44 3.92 0.17
CA ILE A 125 15.88 4.75 -0.90
C ILE A 125 16.03 6.23 -0.53
N PRO A 126 16.78 7.03 -1.30
CA PRO A 126 16.98 8.43 -0.99
C PRO A 126 15.67 9.22 -0.93
N GLY A 127 15.47 9.95 0.16
CA GLY A 127 14.29 10.80 0.36
C GLY A 127 13.03 10.06 0.81
N LEU A 128 13.13 8.78 1.15
CA LEU A 128 12.07 8.00 1.78
C LEU A 128 12.36 7.83 3.28
N ASP A 129 11.85 8.74 4.10
CA ASP A 129 12.13 8.78 5.54
C ASP A 129 11.03 8.15 6.40
N VAL A 130 9.87 7.85 5.81
CA VAL A 130 8.70 7.34 6.52
C VAL A 130 8.13 6.12 5.82
N ILE A 131 7.78 5.11 6.61
CA ILE A 131 7.06 3.92 6.14
C ILE A 131 5.79 3.68 6.96
N SER A 132 4.78 3.12 6.31
CA SER A 132 3.55 2.69 6.96
C SER A 132 3.54 1.17 7.11
N ILE A 133 3.48 0.70 8.35
CA ILE A 133 3.42 -0.72 8.69
C ILE A 133 2.12 -0.97 9.44
N GLY A 134 1.31 -1.92 8.95
CA GLY A 134 0.16 -2.44 9.69
C GLY A 134 0.63 -3.32 10.84
N MET A 135 0.09 -3.10 12.03
CA MET A 135 0.39 -3.86 13.25
C MET A 135 -0.91 -4.22 13.94
N VAL A 136 -1.00 -5.42 14.50
CA VAL A 136 -2.20 -5.95 15.17
C VAL A 136 -2.01 -5.96 16.69
N HIS A 137 -0.77 -6.13 17.16
CA HIS A 137 -0.42 -6.21 18.56
C HIS A 137 0.63 -5.16 18.96
N GLU A 138 0.57 -4.66 20.19
CA GLU A 138 1.55 -3.71 20.75
C GLU A 138 2.98 -4.26 20.69
N ARG A 139 3.16 -5.56 20.85
CA ARG A 139 4.47 -6.21 20.75
C ARG A 139 5.10 -6.10 19.35
N GLU A 140 4.29 -5.99 18.29
CA GLU A 140 4.81 -5.74 16.94
C GLU A 140 5.39 -4.33 16.80
N VAL A 141 4.84 -3.35 17.54
CA VAL A 141 5.40 -1.99 17.59
C VAL A 141 6.81 -2.04 18.18
N GLU A 142 6.98 -2.68 19.34
CA GLU A 142 8.27 -2.81 20.01
C GLU A 142 9.29 -3.55 19.14
N MET A 143 8.90 -4.67 18.55
CA MET A 143 9.75 -5.43 17.63
C MET A 143 10.20 -4.58 16.44
N ASN A 144 9.26 -3.89 15.78
CA ASN A 144 9.57 -3.08 14.60
C ASN A 144 10.47 -1.89 14.96
N LEU A 145 10.27 -1.23 16.12
CA LEU A 145 11.14 -0.15 16.56
C LEU A 145 12.59 -0.63 16.78
N ARG A 146 12.77 -1.83 17.32
CA ARG A 146 14.10 -2.43 17.50
C ARG A 146 14.77 -2.75 16.18
N LEU A 147 14.01 -3.34 15.24
CA LEU A 147 14.50 -3.59 13.87
C LEU A 147 14.91 -2.28 13.18
N LEU A 148 14.12 -1.20 13.37
CA LEU A 148 14.43 0.13 12.83
C LEU A 148 15.66 0.76 13.48
N ALA A 149 15.93 0.43 14.76
CA ALA A 149 17.16 0.84 15.45
C ALA A 149 18.39 0.00 15.03
N GLY A 150 18.24 -0.95 14.11
CA GLY A 150 19.30 -1.83 13.64
C GLY A 150 19.58 -3.01 14.59
N GLU A 151 18.70 -3.26 15.56
CA GLU A 151 18.83 -4.41 16.45
C GLU A 151 18.37 -5.70 15.72
N ARG A 152 19.08 -6.79 15.96
CA ARG A 152 18.63 -8.11 15.51
C ARG A 152 17.61 -8.67 16.50
N VAL A 153 16.40 -8.94 16.03
CA VAL A 153 15.35 -9.58 16.83
C VAL A 153 15.23 -11.05 16.41
N ALA A 154 16.06 -11.89 17.04
CA ALA A 154 16.07 -13.33 16.78
C ALA A 154 14.84 -14.04 17.40
N PRO A 155 14.47 -15.24 16.94
CA PRO A 155 13.29 -15.96 17.43
C PRO A 155 13.27 -16.28 18.92
N ASP A 156 14.42 -16.31 19.58
CA ASP A 156 14.59 -16.50 21.01
C ASP A 156 14.54 -15.19 21.82
N SER A 157 14.45 -14.05 21.14
CA SER A 157 14.31 -12.74 21.78
C SER A 157 12.94 -12.60 22.45
N PRO A 158 12.85 -11.99 23.66
CA PRO A 158 11.58 -11.67 24.30
C PRO A 158 10.71 -10.68 23.50
N TYR A 159 11.31 -9.99 22.54
CA TYR A 159 10.65 -9.02 21.66
C TYR A 159 10.19 -9.64 20.33
N TYR A 160 10.55 -10.90 20.06
CA TYR A 160 10.13 -11.57 18.85
C TYR A 160 8.61 -11.84 18.88
N VAL A 161 7.95 -11.44 17.80
CA VAL A 161 6.55 -11.78 17.54
C VAL A 161 6.52 -12.80 16.43
N PRO A 162 6.05 -14.04 16.72
CA PRO A 162 5.89 -15.07 15.69
C PRO A 162 4.98 -14.61 14.56
N LEU A 163 5.24 -15.11 13.37
CA LEU A 163 4.35 -14.90 12.23
C LEU A 163 3.04 -15.66 12.48
N GLU A 164 1.93 -14.94 12.44
CA GLU A 164 0.63 -15.56 12.25
C GLU A 164 0.45 -15.72 10.74
N GLU A 165 0.30 -16.95 10.29
CA GLU A 165 -0.01 -17.24 8.89
C GLU A 165 -1.41 -16.72 8.61
N LYS A 166 -1.50 -15.70 7.77
CA LYS A 166 -2.77 -15.18 7.26
C LYS A 166 -2.99 -15.70 5.85
N GLU A 167 -4.23 -16.04 5.55
CA GLU A 167 -4.57 -16.42 4.20
C GLU A 167 -5.87 -15.77 3.72
N LEU A 168 -6.02 -15.67 2.41
CA LEU A 168 -7.29 -15.30 1.80
C LEU A 168 -8.17 -16.54 1.69
N PHE A 169 -9.15 -16.63 2.58
CA PHE A 169 -10.12 -17.71 2.57
C PHE A 169 -11.30 -17.39 1.67
N ILE A 170 -11.63 -18.32 0.77
CA ILE A 170 -12.82 -18.23 -0.10
C ILE A 170 -13.78 -19.35 0.26
N SER A 171 -14.92 -18.98 0.84
CA SER A 171 -15.91 -19.92 1.33
C SER A 171 -16.69 -20.60 0.20
N ARG A 172 -17.40 -21.69 0.57
CA ARG A 172 -18.30 -22.45 -0.35
C ARG A 172 -19.46 -21.63 -0.93
N PHE A 173 -19.71 -20.43 -0.42
CA PHE A 173 -20.77 -19.54 -0.92
C PHE A 173 -20.32 -18.71 -2.13
N CYS A 174 -19.12 -18.93 -2.65
CA CYS A 174 -18.69 -18.33 -3.89
C CYS A 174 -19.58 -18.74 -5.06
N THR A 175 -20.03 -17.76 -5.85
CA THR A 175 -20.88 -17.97 -7.03
C THR A 175 -20.14 -17.71 -8.34
N ALA A 176 -18.80 -17.68 -8.31
CA ALA A 176 -17.95 -17.46 -9.48
C ALA A 176 -18.27 -16.18 -10.29
N CYS A 177 -18.77 -15.13 -9.64
CA CYS A 177 -19.23 -13.92 -10.33
C CYS A 177 -18.09 -13.06 -10.95
N GLY A 178 -16.83 -13.34 -10.65
CA GLY A 178 -15.67 -12.65 -11.22
C GLY A 178 -15.30 -11.31 -10.59
N ASN A 179 -16.16 -10.66 -9.80
CA ASN A 179 -15.88 -9.33 -9.23
C ASN A 179 -14.55 -9.22 -8.49
N CYS A 180 -14.15 -10.27 -7.77
CA CYS A 180 -12.88 -10.32 -7.06
C CYS A 180 -11.68 -10.43 -8.00
N VAL A 181 -11.84 -11.12 -9.13
CA VAL A 181 -10.80 -11.24 -10.18
C VAL A 181 -10.57 -9.88 -10.81
N ASP A 182 -11.65 -9.21 -11.25
CA ASP A 182 -11.57 -7.88 -11.88
C ASP A 182 -11.01 -6.81 -10.93
N THR A 183 -11.25 -6.99 -9.62
CA THR A 183 -10.79 -6.05 -8.59
C THR A 183 -9.35 -6.29 -8.16
N CYS A 184 -8.80 -7.50 -8.37
CA CYS A 184 -7.47 -7.83 -7.88
C CYS A 184 -6.37 -7.07 -8.62
N PRO A 185 -5.60 -6.18 -7.94
CA PRO A 185 -4.55 -5.42 -8.61
C PRO A 185 -3.35 -6.29 -9.03
N ASN A 186 -3.19 -7.45 -8.42
CA ASN A 186 -2.07 -8.35 -8.66
C ASN A 186 -2.47 -9.57 -9.51
N HIS A 187 -3.69 -9.61 -10.02
CA HIS A 187 -4.22 -10.75 -10.77
C HIS A 187 -4.06 -12.10 -10.04
N ALA A 188 -4.07 -12.07 -8.71
CA ALA A 188 -3.90 -13.23 -7.85
C ALA A 188 -5.18 -14.06 -7.68
N LEU A 189 -6.24 -13.77 -8.41
CA LEU A 189 -7.52 -14.48 -8.36
C LEU A 189 -7.95 -14.87 -9.75
N GLU A 190 -8.45 -16.08 -9.88
CA GLU A 190 -9.03 -16.61 -11.11
C GLU A 190 -10.30 -17.42 -10.81
N ILE A 191 -11.15 -17.64 -11.81
CA ILE A 191 -12.29 -18.55 -11.69
C ILE A 191 -11.88 -19.90 -12.26
N VAL A 192 -11.91 -20.92 -11.41
CA VAL A 192 -11.65 -22.31 -11.77
C VAL A 192 -12.83 -23.14 -11.29
N GLU A 193 -13.43 -23.93 -12.17
CA GLU A 193 -14.55 -24.82 -11.85
C GLU A 193 -15.66 -24.15 -10.99
N ASP A 194 -16.28 -23.11 -11.44
CA ASP A 194 -17.35 -22.40 -10.74
C ASP A 194 -16.98 -21.80 -9.36
N ARG A 195 -15.68 -21.56 -9.10
CA ARG A 195 -15.22 -20.97 -7.88
C ARG A 195 -14.00 -20.06 -8.11
N ALA A 196 -13.92 -18.96 -7.35
CA ALA A 196 -12.68 -18.18 -7.29
C ALA A 196 -11.60 -18.97 -6.54
N GLN A 197 -10.41 -18.99 -7.11
CA GLN A 197 -9.19 -19.53 -6.49
C GLN A 197 -8.15 -18.43 -6.37
N VAL A 198 -7.28 -18.53 -5.36
CA VAL A 198 -6.21 -17.57 -5.09
C VAL A 198 -4.87 -18.20 -5.36
N ASP A 199 -4.07 -17.50 -6.16
CA ASP A 199 -2.63 -17.72 -6.23
C ASP A 199 -1.98 -17.05 -5.00
N LYS A 200 -1.52 -17.87 -4.06
CA LYS A 200 -0.94 -17.40 -2.79
C LYS A 200 0.37 -16.64 -3.00
N ASP A 201 1.13 -16.95 -4.05
CA ASP A 201 2.42 -16.31 -4.33
C ASP A 201 2.23 -14.88 -4.87
N SER A 202 1.14 -14.63 -5.57
CA SER A 202 0.78 -13.31 -6.10
C SER A 202 -0.13 -12.51 -5.16
N CYS A 203 -0.74 -13.14 -4.16
CA CYS A 203 -1.69 -12.48 -3.26
C CYS A 203 -0.98 -11.63 -2.20
N LEU A 204 -1.25 -10.32 -2.21
CA LEU A 204 -0.71 -9.37 -1.22
C LEU A 204 -1.57 -9.23 0.06
N LEU A 205 -2.59 -10.05 0.24
CA LEU A 205 -3.52 -9.98 1.37
C LEU A 205 -4.08 -8.55 1.59
N CYS A 206 -4.22 -7.78 0.51
CA CYS A 206 -4.63 -6.38 0.55
C CYS A 206 -6.12 -6.20 0.87
N GLY A 207 -6.94 -7.25 0.75
CA GLY A 207 -8.34 -7.28 1.10
C GLY A 207 -9.30 -6.63 0.11
N TYR A 208 -8.86 -6.07 -1.02
CA TYR A 208 -9.74 -5.38 -1.99
C TYR A 208 -10.83 -6.26 -2.60
N CYS A 209 -10.59 -7.57 -2.67
CA CYS A 209 -11.56 -8.54 -3.16
C CYS A 209 -12.71 -8.80 -2.19
N SER A 210 -12.52 -8.57 -0.89
CA SER A 210 -13.52 -8.86 0.15
C SER A 210 -14.77 -7.97 0.04
N PRO A 211 -14.69 -6.63 0.00
CA PRO A 211 -15.87 -5.76 -0.05
C PRO A 211 -16.64 -5.82 -1.36
N VAL A 212 -16.02 -6.29 -2.45
CA VAL A 212 -16.70 -6.42 -3.76
C VAL A 212 -17.38 -7.77 -3.95
N CYS A 213 -17.22 -8.68 -2.99
CA CYS A 213 -17.89 -9.98 -3.04
C CYS A 213 -19.35 -9.85 -2.58
N PRO A 214 -20.35 -10.01 -3.47
CA PRO A 214 -21.76 -9.85 -3.11
C PRO A 214 -22.25 -10.95 -2.16
N GLN A 215 -21.53 -12.07 -2.09
CA GLN A 215 -21.84 -13.20 -1.23
C GLN A 215 -21.08 -13.19 0.11
N PHE A 216 -20.24 -12.15 0.35
CA PHE A 216 -19.34 -12.11 1.52
C PHE A 216 -18.52 -13.40 1.68
N ALA A 217 -18.20 -14.04 0.56
CA ALA A 217 -17.52 -15.33 0.53
C ALA A 217 -16.00 -15.22 0.79
N ILE A 218 -15.43 -14.02 0.75
CA ILE A 218 -13.98 -13.79 0.84
C ILE A 218 -13.65 -13.14 2.17
N ARG A 219 -12.69 -13.74 2.90
CA ARG A 219 -12.19 -13.24 4.19
C ARG A 219 -10.68 -13.38 4.28
N LEU A 220 -10.03 -12.49 5.02
CA LEU A 220 -8.70 -12.68 5.55
C LEU A 220 -8.82 -13.41 6.90
N VAL A 221 -8.16 -14.52 7.05
CA VAL A 221 -8.15 -15.37 8.24
C VAL A 221 -6.73 -15.66 8.67
#